data_173c985481019691e879e7290cc921ca
#
_entry.id   173c985481019691e879e7290cc921ca
#
_cell.length_a   1.000
_cell.length_b   1.000
_cell.length_c   1.000
_cell.angle_alpha   90.00
_cell.angle_beta   90.00
_cell.angle_gamma   90.00
#
_symmetry.space_group_name_H-M   'P 1'
#
loop_
_entity.id
_entity.type
_entity.pdbx_description
1 polymer ?
#
loop_
_entity_poly.entity_id
_entity_poly.type
_entity_poly.pdbx_seq_one_letter_code
_entity_poly.pdbx_strand_id
1 'polypeptide(L)'
;TRCSHVTGVQTCALPICGFWGGMAGAIGMTLADIMDPIYIVVAPKTFILKLCIGIIVGIISHKIGKISESDDKKHIFRWALTGAVAAMLFNVVADPTVGYLYKIFVLGQPESAAIILAKLNAGVTFLNAVTTVIIAVTVYMMVRPVLERSEMLIKPKK
;
A
#
# COMPACT_ATOMS: atom_id res chain seq x y z
N THR A 1 3.84 16.31 -16.08
CA THR A 1 3.20 15.80 -14.85
C THR A 1 4.12 16.12 -13.68
N ARG A 2 3.97 17.28 -13.06
CA ARG A 2 4.76 17.67 -11.89
C ARG A 2 4.12 17.09 -10.63
N CYS A 3 4.67 16.00 -10.11
CA CYS A 3 4.58 15.72 -8.69
C CYS A 3 5.59 16.62 -7.99
N SER A 4 5.24 17.85 -7.64
CA SER A 4 6.12 18.75 -6.93
C SER A 4 5.83 18.71 -5.44
N HIS A 5 6.88 18.35 -4.69
CA HIS A 5 7.13 18.62 -3.28
C HIS A 5 5.92 18.59 -2.34
N VAL A 6 5.65 17.43 -1.76
CA VAL A 6 4.83 17.35 -0.54
C VAL A 6 5.54 16.47 0.47
N THR A 7 6.03 17.12 1.50
CA THR A 7 6.53 16.52 2.75
C THR A 7 5.35 16.04 3.59
N GLY A 8 5.01 14.76 3.46
CA GLY A 8 3.96 14.16 4.30
C GLY A 8 3.73 12.70 3.92
N VAL A 9 4.41 11.83 4.65
CA VAL A 9 4.77 10.46 4.26
C VAL A 9 3.59 9.48 4.14
N GLN A 10 2.44 9.72 4.74
CA GLN A 10 1.34 8.72 4.78
C GLN A 10 0.10 9.10 3.99
N THR A 11 -0.04 10.34 3.59
CA THR A 11 -1.20 10.85 2.86
C THR A 11 -1.05 10.81 1.34
N CYS A 12 0.12 10.48 0.83
CA CYS A 12 0.42 10.59 -0.61
C CYS A 12 0.05 9.36 -1.46
N ALA A 13 -0.22 8.20 -0.86
CA ALA A 13 -0.47 6.99 -1.64
C ALA A 13 -1.78 7.03 -2.43
N LEU A 14 -2.82 7.56 -1.86
CA LEU A 14 -4.13 7.66 -2.50
C LEU A 14 -4.37 9.01 -3.20
N PRO A 15 -3.92 10.17 -2.66
CA PRO A 15 -4.32 11.44 -3.26
C PRO A 15 -3.47 11.94 -4.42
N ILE A 16 -2.17 11.64 -4.52
CA ILE A 16 -1.30 12.43 -5.40
C ILE A 16 -0.53 11.61 -6.44
N CYS A 17 0.05 10.47 -6.07
CA CYS A 17 0.81 9.62 -7.00
C CYS A 17 1.04 8.24 -6.36
N GLY A 18 0.50 7.18 -6.95
CA GLY A 18 0.65 5.82 -6.43
C GLY A 18 2.11 5.40 -6.23
N PHE A 19 3.02 5.89 -7.06
CA PHE A 19 4.45 5.60 -6.93
C PHE A 19 5.06 6.25 -5.67
N TRP A 20 4.86 7.55 -5.46
CA TRP A 20 5.43 8.26 -4.31
C TRP A 20 4.81 7.83 -2.98
N GLY A 21 3.52 7.54 -2.98
CA GLY A 21 2.86 6.98 -1.81
C GLY A 21 3.32 5.55 -1.51
N GLY A 22 3.53 4.74 -2.54
CA GLY A 22 4.12 3.42 -2.42
C GLY A 22 5.55 3.48 -1.86
N MET A 23 6.38 4.41 -2.35
CA MET A 23 7.73 4.66 -1.82
C MET A 23 7.71 5.07 -0.35
N ALA A 24 6.86 6.04 0.01
CA ALA A 24 6.75 6.50 1.39
C ALA A 24 6.31 5.38 2.34
N GLY A 25 5.31 4.59 1.94
CA GLY A 25 4.85 3.42 2.70
C GLY A 25 5.90 2.32 2.79
N ALA A 26 6.61 2.04 1.69
CA ALA A 26 7.69 1.06 1.66
C ALA A 26 8.85 1.47 2.58
N ILE A 27 9.30 2.72 2.53
CA ILE A 27 10.35 3.24 3.40
C ILE A 27 9.92 3.18 4.87
N GLY A 28 8.70 3.65 5.20
CA GLY A 28 8.19 3.65 6.57
C GLY A 28 8.13 2.24 7.18
N MET A 29 7.59 1.27 6.45
CA MET A 29 7.51 -0.12 6.92
C MET A 29 8.88 -0.78 7.02
N THR A 30 9.77 -0.50 6.06
CA THR A 30 11.14 -1.03 6.09
C THR A 30 11.94 -0.48 7.26
N LEU A 31 11.78 0.80 7.58
CA LEU A 31 12.41 1.39 8.77
C LEU A 31 11.88 0.73 10.06
N ALA A 32 10.58 0.45 10.14
CA ALA A 32 10.02 -0.28 11.28
C ALA A 32 10.61 -1.69 11.40
N ASP A 33 10.75 -2.42 10.28
CA ASP A 33 11.39 -3.74 10.26
C ASP A 33 12.87 -3.70 10.66
N ILE A 34 13.60 -2.63 10.28
CA ILE A 34 15.01 -2.45 10.66
C ILE A 34 15.17 -2.17 12.16
N MET A 35 14.19 -1.51 12.78
CA MET A 35 14.21 -1.24 14.22
C MET A 35 13.92 -2.48 15.07
N ASP A 36 13.33 -3.53 14.47
CA ASP A 36 13.07 -4.80 15.15
C ASP A 36 14.13 -5.85 14.77
N PRO A 37 14.92 -6.35 15.73
CA PRO A 37 15.99 -7.33 15.47
C PRO A 37 15.49 -8.62 14.80
N ILE A 38 14.21 -8.98 14.98
CA ILE A 38 13.62 -10.20 14.42
C ILE A 38 13.29 -9.98 12.93
N TYR A 39 12.86 -8.77 12.57
CA TYR A 39 12.36 -8.44 11.21
C TYR A 39 13.40 -7.80 10.30
N ILE A 40 14.56 -7.37 10.81
CA ILE A 40 15.64 -6.75 10.01
C ILE A 40 16.02 -7.59 8.79
N VAL A 41 16.03 -8.91 8.93
CA VAL A 41 16.43 -9.83 7.84
C VAL A 41 15.39 -9.85 6.72
N VAL A 42 14.12 -9.57 7.00
CA VAL A 42 13.03 -9.54 6.00
C VAL A 42 12.73 -8.16 5.46
N ALA A 43 13.40 -7.12 5.95
CA ALA A 43 13.22 -5.73 5.53
C ALA A 43 13.31 -5.52 3.99
N PRO A 44 14.27 -6.13 3.24
CA PRO A 44 14.32 -5.97 1.78
C PRO A 44 13.09 -6.53 1.07
N LYS A 45 12.56 -7.68 1.55
CA LYS A 45 11.31 -8.26 1.04
C LYS A 45 10.14 -7.31 1.27
N THR A 46 10.03 -6.78 2.48
CA THR A 46 8.95 -5.86 2.87
C THR A 46 8.95 -4.61 1.99
N PHE A 47 10.13 -4.03 1.73
CA PHE A 47 10.27 -2.85 0.87
C PHE A 47 9.66 -3.10 -0.52
N ILE A 48 10.06 -4.17 -1.18
CA ILE A 48 9.59 -4.50 -2.54
C ILE A 48 8.08 -4.74 -2.56
N LEU A 49 7.57 -5.53 -1.61
CA LEU A 49 6.13 -5.83 -1.54
C LEU A 49 5.29 -4.58 -1.29
N LYS A 50 5.69 -3.73 -0.37
CA LYS A 50 4.95 -2.50 -0.06
C LYS A 50 5.00 -1.48 -1.19
N LEU A 51 6.12 -1.42 -1.92
CA LEU A 51 6.22 -0.62 -3.14
C LEU A 51 5.25 -1.12 -4.22
N CYS A 52 5.19 -2.42 -4.47
CA CYS A 52 4.25 -3.01 -5.42
C CYS A 52 2.79 -2.71 -5.06
N ILE A 53 2.42 -2.83 -3.78
CA ILE A 53 1.07 -2.49 -3.28
C ILE A 53 0.73 -1.04 -3.61
N GLY A 54 1.63 -0.09 -3.32
CA GLY A 54 1.43 1.32 -3.62
C GLY A 54 1.24 1.61 -5.11
N ILE A 55 2.03 0.94 -5.96
CA ILE A 55 1.91 1.05 -7.42
C ILE A 55 0.55 0.52 -7.89
N ILE A 56 0.10 -0.64 -7.40
CA ILE A 56 -1.19 -1.22 -7.75
C ILE A 56 -2.34 -0.27 -7.40
N VAL A 57 -2.37 0.23 -6.16
CA VAL A 57 -3.36 1.22 -5.73
C VAL A 57 -3.34 2.44 -6.64
N GLY A 58 -2.15 2.98 -6.91
CA GLY A 58 -1.97 4.16 -7.75
C GLY A 58 -2.48 3.97 -9.19
N ILE A 59 -2.16 2.85 -9.81
CA ILE A 59 -2.63 2.55 -11.17
C ILE A 59 -4.15 2.42 -11.19
N ILE A 60 -4.73 1.65 -10.29
CA ILE A 60 -6.18 1.39 -10.30
C ILE A 60 -6.95 2.66 -9.97
N SER A 61 -6.58 3.37 -8.92
CA SER A 61 -7.34 4.53 -8.46
C SER A 61 -7.14 5.75 -9.35
N HIS A 62 -5.88 6.06 -9.72
CA HIS A 62 -5.58 7.31 -10.44
C HIS A 62 -5.57 7.16 -11.96
N LYS A 63 -5.01 6.07 -12.50
CA LYS A 63 -4.89 5.89 -13.94
C LYS A 63 -6.18 5.33 -14.54
N ILE A 64 -6.80 4.34 -13.91
CA ILE A 64 -8.02 3.70 -14.39
C ILE A 64 -9.25 4.44 -13.87
N GLY A 65 -9.33 4.64 -12.56
CA GLY A 65 -10.48 5.27 -11.90
C GLY A 65 -10.53 6.79 -12.02
N LYS A 66 -9.42 7.45 -12.41
CA LYS A 66 -9.31 8.91 -12.57
C LYS A 66 -9.91 9.68 -11.39
N ILE A 67 -9.70 9.18 -10.17
CA ILE A 67 -10.30 9.77 -8.96
C ILE A 67 -9.85 11.21 -8.72
N SER A 68 -8.69 11.60 -9.25
CA SER A 68 -8.18 12.98 -9.13
C SER A 68 -8.96 13.98 -10.00
N GLU A 69 -9.59 13.51 -11.08
CA GLU A 69 -10.32 14.36 -12.04
C GLU A 69 -11.82 14.40 -11.73
N SER A 70 -12.33 13.50 -10.90
CA SER A 70 -13.75 13.37 -10.60
C SER A 70 -14.15 14.15 -9.36
N ASP A 71 -15.29 14.85 -9.43
CA ASP A 71 -15.92 15.54 -8.30
C ASP A 71 -17.04 14.68 -7.66
N ASP A 72 -17.41 13.56 -8.28
CA ASP A 72 -18.44 12.67 -7.75
C ASP A 72 -17.91 11.80 -6.61
N LYS A 73 -18.37 12.08 -5.39
CA LYS A 73 -17.98 11.34 -4.18
C LYS A 73 -18.23 9.85 -4.26
N LYS A 74 -19.29 9.41 -4.94
CA LYS A 74 -19.61 7.98 -5.10
C LYS A 74 -18.62 7.30 -6.04
N HIS A 75 -18.27 7.96 -7.15
CA HIS A 75 -17.27 7.47 -8.09
C HIS A 75 -15.90 7.32 -7.41
N ILE A 76 -15.48 8.35 -6.68
CA ILE A 76 -14.23 8.39 -5.94
C ILE A 76 -14.16 7.25 -4.92
N PHE A 77 -15.21 7.11 -4.10
CA PHE A 77 -15.28 6.05 -3.09
C PHE A 77 -15.17 4.66 -3.72
N ARG A 78 -15.92 4.40 -4.80
CA ARG A 78 -15.90 3.10 -5.49
C ARG A 78 -14.52 2.76 -6.04
N TRP A 79 -13.86 3.68 -6.71
CA TRP A 79 -12.53 3.43 -7.28
C TRP A 79 -11.42 3.39 -6.24
N ALA A 80 -11.50 4.19 -5.19
CA ALA A 80 -10.57 4.09 -4.05
C ALA A 80 -10.72 2.73 -3.34
N LEU A 81 -11.96 2.29 -3.12
CA LEU A 81 -12.23 0.98 -2.55
C LEU A 81 -11.73 -0.16 -3.47
N THR A 82 -11.99 -0.08 -4.76
CA THR A 82 -11.53 -1.10 -5.74
C THR A 82 -10.00 -1.18 -5.76
N GLY A 83 -9.30 -0.05 -5.75
CA GLY A 83 -7.84 -0.01 -5.68
C GLY A 83 -7.30 -0.61 -4.39
N ALA A 84 -7.92 -0.27 -3.26
CA ALA A 84 -7.54 -0.80 -1.95
C ALA A 84 -7.78 -2.32 -1.84
N VAL A 85 -8.91 -2.81 -2.34
CA VAL A 85 -9.25 -4.25 -2.35
C VAL A 85 -8.31 -5.03 -3.27
N ALA A 86 -8.00 -4.52 -4.46
CA ALA A 86 -7.05 -5.17 -5.37
C ALA A 86 -5.65 -5.29 -4.74
N ALA A 87 -5.18 -4.24 -4.09
CA ALA A 87 -3.91 -4.25 -3.37
C ALA A 87 -3.93 -5.19 -2.16
N MET A 88 -5.07 -5.27 -1.45
CA MET A 88 -5.28 -6.23 -0.38
C MET A 88 -5.15 -7.67 -0.89
N LEU A 89 -5.85 -8.02 -1.97
CA LEU A 89 -5.78 -9.37 -2.57
C LEU A 89 -4.35 -9.71 -2.99
N PHE A 90 -3.66 -8.77 -3.63
CA PHE A 90 -2.25 -8.95 -3.96
C PHE A 90 -1.40 -9.20 -2.70
N ASN A 91 -1.56 -8.41 -1.65
CA ASN A 91 -0.79 -8.53 -0.41
C ASN A 91 -1.03 -9.88 0.29
N VAL A 92 -2.28 -10.34 0.37
CA VAL A 92 -2.66 -11.61 1.02
C VAL A 92 -2.07 -12.81 0.32
N VAL A 93 -1.88 -12.75 -1.00
CA VAL A 93 -1.26 -13.82 -1.78
C VAL A 93 0.26 -13.68 -1.83
N ALA A 94 0.76 -12.47 -2.11
CA ALA A 94 2.18 -12.22 -2.34
C ALA A 94 3.01 -12.32 -1.05
N ASP A 95 2.52 -11.80 0.07
CA ASP A 95 3.30 -11.77 1.31
C ASP A 95 3.63 -13.16 1.86
N PRO A 96 2.68 -14.11 2.03
CA PRO A 96 3.03 -15.46 2.47
C PRO A 96 3.84 -16.23 1.43
N THR A 97 3.57 -16.03 0.13
CA THR A 97 4.30 -16.75 -0.95
C THR A 97 5.75 -16.30 -1.02
N VAL A 98 5.99 -14.99 -1.12
CA VAL A 98 7.35 -14.44 -1.16
C VAL A 98 8.04 -14.67 0.18
N GLY A 99 7.31 -14.58 1.30
CA GLY A 99 7.83 -14.90 2.63
C GLY A 99 8.28 -16.34 2.78
N TYR A 100 7.54 -17.29 2.23
CA TYR A 100 7.91 -18.71 2.21
C TYR A 100 9.19 -18.93 1.40
N LEU A 101 9.24 -18.43 0.17
CA LEU A 101 10.41 -18.54 -0.70
C LEU A 101 11.64 -17.88 -0.06
N TYR A 102 11.48 -16.72 0.52
CA TYR A 102 12.56 -15.98 1.17
C TYR A 102 13.15 -16.77 2.36
N LYS A 103 12.31 -17.41 3.16
CA LYS A 103 12.74 -18.21 4.31
C LYS A 103 13.52 -19.45 3.88
N ILE A 104 13.11 -20.12 2.81
CA ILE A 104 13.83 -21.30 2.29
C ILE A 104 15.13 -20.89 1.62
N PHE A 105 15.08 -19.98 0.66
CA PHE A 105 16.24 -19.70 -0.21
C PHE A 105 17.25 -18.75 0.42
N VAL A 106 16.81 -17.79 1.23
CA VAL A 106 17.71 -16.78 1.83
C VAL A 106 18.08 -17.14 3.25
N LEU A 107 17.11 -17.61 4.06
CA LEU A 107 17.36 -17.92 5.48
C LEU A 107 17.72 -19.39 5.72
N GLY A 108 17.63 -20.26 4.70
CA GLY A 108 17.96 -21.68 4.84
C GLY A 108 17.10 -22.42 5.87
N GLN A 109 15.87 -21.94 6.16
CA GLN A 109 15.00 -22.57 7.14
C GLN A 109 14.44 -23.91 6.61
N PRO A 110 14.23 -24.89 7.49
CA PRO A 110 13.62 -26.16 7.11
C PRO A 110 12.21 -25.93 6.59
N GLU A 111 11.83 -26.67 5.54
CA GLU A 111 10.56 -26.50 4.83
C GLU A 111 9.34 -26.60 5.76
N SER A 112 9.36 -27.51 6.71
CA SER A 112 8.27 -27.69 7.69
C SER A 112 8.01 -26.42 8.52
N ALA A 113 9.06 -25.76 8.98
CA ALA A 113 8.96 -24.49 9.73
C ALA A 113 8.49 -23.35 8.81
N ALA A 114 9.01 -23.28 7.58
CA ALA A 114 8.62 -22.26 6.61
C ALA A 114 7.13 -22.34 6.25
N ILE A 115 6.57 -23.53 6.10
CA ILE A 115 5.14 -23.76 5.82
C ILE A 115 4.26 -23.28 6.99
N ILE A 116 4.61 -23.65 8.23
CA ILE A 116 3.84 -23.23 9.41
C ILE A 116 3.82 -21.71 9.54
N LEU A 117 4.99 -21.09 9.40
CA LEU A 117 5.11 -19.63 9.47
C LEU A 117 4.37 -18.92 8.31
N ALA A 118 4.37 -19.50 7.11
CA ALA A 118 3.62 -18.96 5.98
C ALA A 118 2.10 -18.99 6.23
N LYS A 119 1.58 -20.07 6.81
CA LYS A 119 0.15 -20.18 7.18
C LYS A 119 -0.24 -19.18 8.26
N LEU A 120 0.58 -19.01 9.29
CA LEU A 120 0.35 -18.02 10.34
C LEU A 120 0.38 -16.59 9.76
N ASN A 121 1.40 -16.29 8.94
CA ASN A 121 1.50 -14.99 8.28
C ASN A 121 0.29 -14.70 7.37
N ALA A 122 -0.20 -15.68 6.62
CA ALA A 122 -1.37 -15.52 5.76
C ALA A 122 -2.60 -15.07 6.56
N GLY A 123 -2.85 -15.68 7.73
CA GLY A 123 -3.94 -15.31 8.61
C GLY A 123 -3.81 -13.88 9.15
N VAL A 124 -2.64 -13.54 9.67
CA VAL A 124 -2.36 -12.18 10.19
C VAL A 124 -2.42 -11.15 9.07
N THR A 125 -1.84 -11.43 7.92
CA THR A 125 -1.86 -10.53 6.75
C THR A 125 -3.28 -10.29 6.25
N PHE A 126 -4.14 -11.31 6.26
CA PHE A 126 -5.55 -11.15 5.89
C PHE A 126 -6.29 -10.20 6.83
N LEU A 127 -6.19 -10.41 8.15
CA LEU A 127 -6.83 -9.53 9.14
C LEU A 127 -6.31 -8.09 9.04
N ASN A 128 -5.01 -7.92 8.94
CA ASN A 128 -4.40 -6.61 8.78
C ASN A 128 -4.83 -5.93 7.47
N ALA A 129 -4.94 -6.69 6.38
CA ALA A 129 -5.35 -6.16 5.09
C ALA A 129 -6.79 -5.66 5.10
N VAL A 130 -7.72 -6.41 5.71
CA VAL A 130 -9.13 -5.98 5.86
C VAL A 130 -9.21 -4.69 6.68
N THR A 131 -8.54 -4.65 7.83
CA THR A 131 -8.50 -3.47 8.70
C THR A 131 -7.90 -2.26 7.96
N THR A 132 -6.81 -2.47 7.24
CA THR A 132 -6.12 -1.40 6.48
C THR A 132 -7.01 -0.84 5.37
N VAL A 133 -7.77 -1.66 4.64
CA VAL A 133 -8.70 -1.18 3.59
C VAL A 133 -9.74 -0.26 4.19
N ILE A 134 -10.35 -0.64 5.32
CA ILE A 134 -11.38 0.16 5.99
C ILE A 134 -10.79 1.51 6.42
N ILE A 135 -9.65 1.48 7.12
CA ILE A 135 -8.98 2.69 7.62
C ILE A 135 -8.53 3.58 6.46
N ALA A 136 -7.87 3.02 5.44
CA ALA A 136 -7.33 3.79 4.34
C ALA A 136 -8.42 4.50 3.53
N VAL A 137 -9.53 3.82 3.23
CA VAL A 137 -10.65 4.43 2.50
C VAL A 137 -11.32 5.51 3.35
N THR A 138 -11.53 5.27 4.64
CA THR A 138 -12.11 6.24 5.57
C THR A 138 -11.23 7.49 5.68
N VAL A 139 -9.95 7.32 5.96
CA VAL A 139 -8.99 8.43 6.06
C VAL A 139 -8.90 9.20 4.75
N TYR A 140 -8.85 8.51 3.61
CA TYR A 140 -8.84 9.17 2.30
C TYR A 140 -10.07 10.06 2.08
N MET A 141 -11.27 9.55 2.40
CA MET A 141 -12.51 10.33 2.25
C MET A 141 -12.56 11.54 3.21
N MET A 142 -11.95 11.44 4.39
CA MET A 142 -11.87 12.55 5.35
C MET A 142 -10.83 13.59 4.95
N VAL A 143 -9.68 13.17 4.44
CA VAL A 143 -8.55 14.05 4.10
C VAL A 143 -8.76 14.75 2.75
N ARG A 144 -9.47 14.11 1.83
CA ARG A 144 -9.70 14.64 0.49
C ARG A 144 -10.25 16.07 0.44
N PRO A 145 -11.31 16.48 1.19
CA PRO A 145 -11.81 17.84 1.15
C PRO A 145 -10.77 18.88 1.63
N VAL A 146 -9.87 18.48 2.52
CA VAL A 146 -8.76 19.33 2.97
C VAL A 146 -7.74 19.51 1.85
N LEU A 147 -7.40 18.43 1.14
CA LEU A 147 -6.48 18.47 0.00
C LEU A 147 -7.04 19.28 -1.18
N GLU A 148 -8.36 19.23 -1.41
CA GLU A 148 -9.04 20.03 -2.42
C GLU A 148 -8.95 21.54 -2.09
N ARG A 149 -9.11 21.89 -0.81
CA ARG A 149 -8.98 23.29 -0.34
C ARG A 149 -7.55 23.82 -0.41
N SER A 150 -6.58 22.95 -0.25
CA SER A 150 -5.15 23.30 -0.28
C SER A 150 -4.56 23.33 -1.69
N GLU A 151 -5.40 23.23 -2.74
CA GLU A 151 -4.98 23.14 -4.16
C GLU A 151 -3.91 22.07 -4.45
N MET A 152 -3.76 21.10 -3.56
CA MET A 152 -2.80 20.00 -3.72
C MET A 152 -3.28 18.94 -4.72
N LEU A 153 -4.58 18.84 -4.97
CA LEU A 153 -5.14 18.01 -6.01
C LEU A 153 -5.07 18.77 -7.34
N ILE A 154 -4.29 18.24 -8.27
CA ILE A 154 -4.19 18.78 -9.62
C ILE A 154 -5.51 18.49 -10.35
N LYS A 155 -6.43 19.46 -10.31
CA LYS A 155 -7.58 19.44 -11.23
C LYS A 155 -7.08 19.90 -12.60
N PRO A 156 -7.36 19.17 -13.68
CA PRO A 156 -7.14 19.71 -15.01
C PRO A 156 -7.99 20.99 -15.13
N LYS A 157 -7.34 22.13 -15.44
CA LYS A 157 -8.08 23.33 -15.83
C LYS A 157 -8.98 22.96 -17.00
N LYS A 158 -10.30 23.16 -16.82
CA LYS A 158 -11.25 23.18 -17.92
C LYS A 158 -10.89 24.29 -18.89
#